data_89e4919b8e80be0e257e5974107bf0d7
#
_entry.id   89e4919b8e80be0e257e5974107bf0d7
#
_cell.length_a   1.000
_cell.length_b   1.000
_cell.length_c   1.000
_cell.angle_alpha   90.00
_cell.angle_beta   90.00
_cell.angle_gamma   90.00
#
_symmetry.space_group_name_H-M   'P 1'
#
loop_
_entity.id
_entity.type
_entity.pdbx_description
1 polymer ?
#
loop_
_entity_poly.entity_id
_entity_poly.type
_entity_poly.pdbx_seq_one_letter_code
_entity_poly.pdbx_strand_id
1 'polypeptide(L)'
;ESREVKNNVLLGDLEVKLPTGAIEDQTVDVRFSYDVNGLLEVETTIVKTGHQQQLLIRQTPGGMDDAMIQTALKRLAEYKIAPHDVPENAALLRLLGKTYEEYLGEERQWVGNQISIFEAALATQDPKKIQRARTEVRDAITRFTGQMVL
;
A
#
# COMPACT_ATOMS: atom_id res chain seq x y z
N GLU A 1 -5.80 -21.33 13.84
CA GLU A 1 -6.19 -21.70 12.45
C GLU A 1 -5.90 -23.19 12.25
N SER A 2 -6.90 -23.92 11.73
CA SER A 2 -6.76 -25.34 11.35
C SER A 2 -6.42 -25.46 9.86
N ARG A 3 -5.61 -26.46 9.50
CA ARG A 3 -5.39 -26.82 8.10
C ARG A 3 -6.68 -27.30 7.40
N GLU A 4 -7.61 -27.90 8.20
CA GLU A 4 -8.89 -28.35 7.70
C GLU A 4 -9.92 -27.24 7.83
N VAL A 5 -10.44 -26.75 6.70
CA VAL A 5 -11.40 -25.63 6.62
C VAL A 5 -12.64 -25.86 7.50
N LYS A 6 -13.11 -27.11 7.62
CA LYS A 6 -14.28 -27.47 8.47
C LYS A 6 -14.11 -27.16 9.95
N ASN A 7 -12.85 -27.02 10.41
CA ASN A 7 -12.50 -26.72 11.80
C ASN A 7 -12.28 -25.21 12.05
N ASN A 8 -12.40 -24.39 11.02
CA ASN A 8 -12.29 -22.94 11.12
C ASN A 8 -13.68 -22.31 11.29
N VAL A 9 -13.71 -21.16 11.93
CA VAL A 9 -14.95 -20.38 12.09
C VAL A 9 -15.22 -19.59 10.82
N LEU A 10 -16.40 -19.77 10.21
CA LEU A 10 -16.86 -18.92 9.11
C LEU A 10 -17.13 -17.51 9.65
N LEU A 11 -16.42 -16.52 9.14
CA LEU A 11 -16.58 -15.12 9.53
C LEU A 11 -17.59 -14.38 8.64
N GLY A 12 -17.72 -14.79 7.38
CA GLY A 12 -18.62 -14.22 6.40
C GLY A 12 -18.36 -14.79 5.02
N ASP A 13 -19.24 -14.49 4.09
CA ASP A 13 -19.11 -14.83 2.67
C ASP A 13 -19.41 -13.60 1.81
N LEU A 14 -18.76 -13.52 0.66
CA LEU A 14 -18.96 -12.46 -0.33
C LEU A 14 -19.03 -13.10 -1.72
N GLU A 15 -20.19 -12.99 -2.35
CA GLU A 15 -20.41 -13.50 -3.70
C GLU A 15 -20.03 -12.41 -4.72
N VAL A 16 -19.10 -12.72 -5.62
CA VAL A 16 -18.67 -11.84 -6.71
C VAL A 16 -19.15 -12.40 -8.04
N LYS A 17 -20.04 -11.66 -8.72
CA LYS A 17 -20.50 -12.04 -10.07
C LYS A 17 -19.49 -11.59 -11.12
N LEU A 18 -18.81 -12.55 -11.71
CA LEU A 18 -17.82 -12.29 -12.75
C LEU A 18 -18.47 -12.02 -14.11
N PRO A 19 -17.85 -11.19 -14.96
CA PRO A 19 -18.31 -11.00 -16.32
C PRO A 19 -18.15 -12.28 -17.15
N THR A 20 -19.01 -12.48 -18.11
CA THR A 20 -18.85 -13.57 -19.11
C THR A 20 -17.70 -13.22 -20.04
N GLY A 21 -16.80 -14.19 -20.29
CA GLY A 21 -15.63 -13.97 -21.16
C GLY A 21 -14.54 -15.02 -20.98
N ALA A 22 -13.36 -14.72 -21.50
CA ALA A 22 -12.17 -15.57 -21.32
C ALA A 22 -11.74 -15.62 -19.84
N ILE A 23 -11.04 -16.67 -19.46
CA ILE A 23 -10.55 -16.85 -18.06
C ILE A 23 -9.68 -15.69 -17.62
N GLU A 24 -8.86 -15.12 -18.52
CA GLU A 24 -7.99 -13.99 -18.24
C GLU A 24 -8.78 -12.73 -17.84
N ASP A 25 -10.02 -12.62 -18.31
CA ASP A 25 -10.92 -11.51 -18.00
C ASP A 25 -11.65 -11.68 -16.65
N GLN A 26 -11.51 -12.84 -16.01
CA GLN A 26 -12.21 -13.18 -14.77
C GLN A 26 -11.33 -13.00 -13.53
N THR A 27 -10.32 -12.16 -13.62
CA THR A 27 -9.42 -11.87 -12.50
C THR A 27 -10.10 -10.96 -11.47
N VAL A 28 -10.00 -11.36 -10.21
CA VAL A 28 -10.50 -10.58 -9.05
C VAL A 28 -9.33 -10.32 -8.11
N ASP A 29 -9.14 -9.06 -7.79
CA ASP A 29 -8.26 -8.66 -6.70
C ASP A 29 -9.04 -8.68 -5.39
N VAL A 30 -8.49 -9.32 -4.37
CA VAL A 30 -9.09 -9.38 -3.03
C VAL A 30 -8.13 -8.75 -2.04
N ARG A 31 -8.61 -7.73 -1.32
CA ARG A 31 -7.86 -7.04 -0.27
C ARG A 31 -8.50 -7.29 1.09
N PHE A 32 -7.69 -7.70 2.04
CA PHE A 32 -8.06 -7.80 3.44
C PHE A 32 -7.40 -6.68 4.23
N SER A 33 -8.19 -5.88 4.94
CA SER A 33 -7.72 -4.81 5.80
C SER A 33 -8.25 -5.02 7.21
N TYR A 34 -7.36 -5.10 8.20
CA TYR A 34 -7.72 -5.36 9.59
C TYR A 34 -7.36 -4.17 10.46
N ASP A 35 -8.38 -3.63 11.16
CA ASP A 35 -8.18 -2.58 12.17
C ASP A 35 -7.95 -3.18 13.56
N VAL A 36 -7.10 -2.52 14.34
CA VAL A 36 -6.74 -2.96 15.71
C VAL A 36 -7.94 -3.08 16.66
N ASN A 37 -9.07 -2.47 16.33
CA ASN A 37 -10.30 -2.54 17.11
C ASN A 37 -11.19 -3.74 16.74
N GLY A 38 -10.72 -4.65 15.86
CA GLY A 38 -11.44 -5.86 15.49
C GLY A 38 -12.41 -5.70 14.31
N LEU A 39 -12.23 -4.69 13.45
CA LEU A 39 -12.91 -4.57 12.17
C LEU A 39 -12.06 -5.23 11.09
N LEU A 40 -12.61 -6.20 10.38
CA LEU A 40 -12.05 -6.76 9.15
C LEU A 40 -12.85 -6.26 7.97
N GLU A 41 -12.18 -5.58 7.06
CA GLU A 41 -12.73 -5.17 5.78
C GLU A 41 -12.18 -6.09 4.68
N VAL A 42 -13.09 -6.64 3.88
CA VAL A 42 -12.76 -7.43 2.69
C VAL A 42 -13.27 -6.66 1.48
N GLU A 43 -12.36 -6.22 0.63
CA GLU A 43 -12.68 -5.57 -0.65
C GLU A 43 -12.37 -6.51 -1.81
N THR A 44 -13.24 -6.54 -2.78
CA THR A 44 -13.00 -7.26 -4.04
C THR A 44 -13.13 -6.29 -5.21
N THR A 45 -12.22 -6.38 -6.16
CA THR A 45 -12.26 -5.58 -7.40
C THR A 45 -12.15 -6.51 -8.59
N ILE A 46 -13.13 -6.48 -9.48
CA ILE A 46 -13.06 -7.19 -10.77
C ILE A 46 -12.14 -6.37 -11.67
N VAL A 47 -10.96 -6.89 -12.00
CA VAL A 47 -9.90 -6.15 -12.70
C VAL A 47 -10.38 -5.58 -14.04
N LYS A 48 -11.14 -6.37 -14.82
CA LYS A 48 -11.63 -5.96 -16.15
C LYS A 48 -12.63 -4.80 -16.09
N THR A 49 -13.51 -4.78 -15.10
CA THR A 49 -14.64 -3.82 -15.05
C THR A 49 -14.43 -2.72 -14.04
N GLY A 50 -13.47 -2.88 -13.13
CA GLY A 50 -13.28 -1.98 -11.99
C GLY A 50 -14.41 -2.06 -10.96
N HIS A 51 -15.35 -3.04 -11.10
CA HIS A 51 -16.45 -3.19 -10.16
C HIS A 51 -15.92 -3.62 -8.80
N GLN A 52 -16.32 -2.89 -7.76
CA GLN A 52 -15.88 -3.11 -6.39
C GLN A 52 -17.04 -3.53 -5.50
N GLN A 53 -16.76 -4.47 -4.60
CA GLN A 53 -17.65 -4.87 -3.52
C GLN A 53 -16.88 -4.89 -2.21
N GLN A 54 -17.59 -4.67 -1.10
CA GLN A 54 -17.02 -4.59 0.22
C GLN A 54 -17.86 -5.42 1.20
N LEU A 55 -17.17 -6.18 2.06
CA LEU A 55 -17.76 -6.86 3.21
C LEU A 55 -17.08 -6.38 4.49
N LEU A 56 -17.84 -5.93 5.48
CA LEU A 56 -17.36 -5.54 6.79
C LEU A 56 -17.72 -6.61 7.81
N ILE A 57 -16.72 -7.18 8.47
CA ILE A 57 -16.88 -8.19 9.50
C ILE A 57 -16.41 -7.62 10.84
N ARG A 58 -17.26 -7.68 11.86
CA ARG A 58 -16.96 -7.23 13.22
C ARG A 58 -16.62 -8.45 14.08
N GLN A 59 -15.52 -8.40 14.79
CA GLN A 59 -15.12 -9.50 15.68
C GLN A 59 -16.10 -9.68 16.86
N THR A 60 -16.69 -8.57 17.33
CA THR A 60 -17.67 -8.58 18.42
C THR A 60 -18.95 -7.90 17.95
N PRO A 61 -20.09 -8.60 17.86
CA PRO A 61 -21.36 -7.99 17.55
C PRO A 61 -21.73 -6.93 18.62
N GLY A 62 -21.98 -5.69 18.19
CA GLY A 62 -22.31 -4.57 19.07
C GLY A 62 -21.10 -3.88 19.73
N GLY A 63 -19.87 -4.34 19.48
CA GLY A 63 -18.65 -3.75 20.06
C GLY A 63 -18.19 -2.42 19.43
N MET A 64 -18.73 -2.06 18.26
CA MET A 64 -18.42 -0.83 17.55
C MET A 64 -19.72 -0.16 17.09
N ASP A 65 -19.87 1.14 17.38
CA ASP A 65 -20.93 1.96 16.80
C ASP A 65 -20.55 2.42 15.38
N ASP A 66 -21.48 3.04 14.67
CA ASP A 66 -21.26 3.48 13.29
C ASP A 66 -20.17 4.56 13.19
N ALA A 67 -20.01 5.42 14.21
CA ALA A 67 -18.96 6.44 14.23
C ALA A 67 -17.57 5.80 14.39
N MET A 68 -17.44 4.77 15.22
CA MET A 68 -16.22 4.00 15.38
C MET A 68 -15.85 3.25 14.08
N ILE A 69 -16.83 2.69 13.38
CA ILE A 69 -16.63 2.04 12.08
C ILE A 69 -16.12 3.05 11.05
N GLN A 70 -16.76 4.21 10.93
CA GLN A 70 -16.32 5.25 10.00
C GLN A 70 -14.90 5.74 10.31
N THR A 71 -14.55 5.83 11.58
CA THR A 71 -13.20 6.20 12.02
C THR A 71 -12.17 5.10 11.65
N ALA A 72 -12.52 3.83 11.85
CA ALA A 72 -11.68 2.70 11.47
C ALA A 72 -11.48 2.65 9.95
N LEU A 73 -12.56 2.81 9.16
CA LEU A 73 -12.48 2.83 7.69
C LEU A 73 -11.62 3.99 7.16
N LYS A 74 -11.70 5.18 7.77
CA LYS A 74 -10.81 6.30 7.41
C LYS A 74 -9.34 5.96 7.65
N ARG A 75 -9.02 5.36 8.79
CA ARG A 75 -7.65 4.88 9.07
C ARG A 75 -7.19 3.83 8.07
N LEU A 76 -8.03 2.83 7.79
CA LEU A 76 -7.70 1.80 6.81
C LEU A 76 -7.47 2.38 5.41
N ALA A 77 -8.25 3.41 5.02
CA ALA A 77 -8.07 4.08 3.74
C ALA A 77 -6.68 4.72 3.57
N GLU A 78 -6.07 5.23 4.66
CA GLU A 78 -4.71 5.79 4.63
C GLU A 78 -3.65 4.73 4.29
N TYR A 79 -3.88 3.46 4.67
CA TYR A 79 -2.99 2.34 4.37
C TYR A 79 -3.26 1.68 3.00
N LYS A 80 -4.35 2.04 2.32
CA LYS A 80 -4.70 1.48 1.00
C LYS A 80 -3.89 2.09 -0.15
N ILE A 81 -3.31 3.27 0.06
CA ILE A 81 -2.42 3.90 -0.92
C ILE A 81 -1.05 3.24 -0.79
N ALA A 82 -0.59 2.60 -1.86
CA ALA A 82 0.75 2.04 -1.86
C ALA A 82 1.77 3.16 -1.61
N PRO A 83 2.78 2.96 -0.73
CA PRO A 83 3.75 4.01 -0.43
C PRO A 83 4.44 4.61 -1.66
N HIS A 84 4.62 3.84 -2.74
CA HIS A 84 5.16 4.32 -4.01
C HIS A 84 4.26 5.33 -4.71
N ASP A 85 2.93 5.22 -4.55
CA ASP A 85 1.93 6.08 -5.19
C ASP A 85 1.67 7.37 -4.42
N VAL A 86 2.20 7.49 -3.20
CA VAL A 86 2.16 8.75 -2.45
C VAL A 86 2.95 9.80 -3.24
N PRO A 87 2.35 10.97 -3.57
CA PRO A 87 2.94 11.96 -4.50
C PRO A 87 4.37 12.37 -4.15
N GLU A 88 4.66 12.58 -2.88
CA GLU A 88 5.98 12.99 -2.39
C GLU A 88 7.03 11.89 -2.56
N ASN A 89 6.64 10.62 -2.39
CA ASN A 89 7.52 9.48 -2.56
C ASN A 89 7.78 9.23 -4.05
N ALA A 90 6.74 9.27 -4.86
CA ALA A 90 6.84 9.16 -6.31
C ALA A 90 7.70 10.28 -6.92
N ALA A 91 7.60 11.52 -6.40
CA ALA A 91 8.43 12.63 -6.83
C ALA A 91 9.91 12.40 -6.50
N LEU A 92 10.23 11.93 -5.27
CA LEU A 92 11.60 11.62 -4.88
C LEU A 92 12.18 10.47 -5.71
N LEU A 93 11.43 9.41 -5.97
CA LEU A 93 11.87 8.30 -6.82
C LEU A 93 12.18 8.77 -8.26
N ARG A 94 11.33 9.64 -8.83
CA ARG A 94 11.59 10.23 -10.16
C ARG A 94 12.85 11.09 -10.16
N LEU A 95 13.05 11.89 -9.12
CA LEU A 95 14.27 12.71 -8.99
C LEU A 95 15.52 11.82 -8.94
N LEU A 96 15.51 10.80 -8.08
CA LEU A 96 16.61 9.85 -7.93
C LEU A 96 16.88 9.11 -9.25
N GLY A 97 15.84 8.65 -9.94
CA GLY A 97 15.97 7.99 -11.25
C GLY A 97 16.63 8.89 -12.30
N LYS A 98 16.17 10.14 -12.39
CA LYS A 98 16.77 11.14 -13.30
C LYS A 98 18.24 11.39 -12.95
N THR A 99 18.54 11.60 -11.67
CA THR A 99 19.94 11.81 -11.22
C THR A 99 20.80 10.58 -11.51
N TYR A 100 20.27 9.37 -11.33
CA TYR A 100 20.99 8.13 -11.67
C TYR A 100 21.35 8.04 -13.16
N GLU A 101 20.50 8.55 -14.05
CA GLU A 101 20.76 8.60 -15.50
C GLU A 101 21.81 9.67 -15.87
N GLU A 102 21.87 10.78 -15.14
CA GLU A 102 22.77 11.92 -15.40
C GLU A 102 24.22 11.65 -15.00
N TYR A 103 24.48 10.72 -14.06
CA TYR A 103 25.82 10.44 -13.54
C TYR A 103 26.35 9.08 -13.99
N LEU A 104 27.67 8.89 -13.90
CA LEU A 104 28.38 7.65 -14.27
C LEU A 104 29.35 7.23 -13.15
N GLY A 105 29.86 5.98 -13.24
CA GLY A 105 30.89 5.49 -12.33
C GLY A 105 30.43 5.45 -10.86
N GLU A 106 31.29 5.91 -9.96
CA GLU A 106 31.05 5.88 -8.51
C GLU A 106 29.86 6.74 -8.08
N GLU A 107 29.67 7.88 -8.75
CA GLU A 107 28.54 8.78 -8.49
C GLU A 107 27.20 8.11 -8.79
N ARG A 108 27.08 7.39 -9.91
CA ARG A 108 25.88 6.58 -10.23
C ARG A 108 25.66 5.51 -9.18
N GLN A 109 26.72 4.81 -8.75
CA GLN A 109 26.59 3.78 -7.72
C GLN A 109 26.06 4.37 -6.40
N TRP A 110 26.58 5.56 -6.03
CA TRP A 110 26.09 6.24 -4.84
C TRP A 110 24.61 6.60 -4.92
N VAL A 111 24.14 7.14 -6.07
CA VAL A 111 22.70 7.41 -6.30
C VAL A 111 21.89 6.12 -6.27
N GLY A 112 22.38 5.04 -6.87
CA GLY A 112 21.75 3.71 -6.83
C GLY A 112 21.56 3.21 -5.39
N ASN A 113 22.55 3.45 -4.53
CA ASN A 113 22.41 3.12 -3.11
C ASN A 113 21.32 3.96 -2.42
N GLN A 114 21.15 5.25 -2.77
CA GLN A 114 20.07 6.08 -2.23
C GLN A 114 18.69 5.57 -2.67
N ILE A 115 18.56 5.11 -3.92
CA ILE A 115 17.33 4.47 -4.42
C ILE A 115 17.01 3.23 -3.57
N SER A 116 17.98 2.33 -3.40
CA SER A 116 17.80 1.09 -2.64
C SER A 116 17.41 1.34 -1.17
N ILE A 117 18.00 2.34 -0.52
CA ILE A 117 17.66 2.75 0.86
C ILE A 117 16.21 3.21 0.92
N PHE A 118 15.77 4.03 -0.03
CA PHE A 118 14.42 4.56 -0.03
C PHE A 118 13.38 3.47 -0.37
N GLU A 119 13.65 2.62 -1.36
CA GLU A 119 12.80 1.47 -1.70
C GLU A 119 12.65 0.50 -0.53
N ALA A 120 13.73 0.19 0.18
CA ALA A 120 13.67 -0.63 1.38
C ALA A 120 12.78 -0.01 2.47
N ALA A 121 12.80 1.31 2.64
CA ALA A 121 11.92 2.00 3.56
C ALA A 121 10.44 1.93 3.10
N LEU A 122 10.17 2.13 1.81
CA LEU A 122 8.82 2.01 1.22
C LEU A 122 8.24 0.60 1.41
N ALA A 123 9.08 -0.43 1.25
CA ALA A 123 8.69 -1.83 1.45
C ALA A 123 8.26 -2.14 2.90
N THR A 124 8.70 -1.36 3.89
CA THR A 124 8.27 -1.54 5.29
C THR A 124 6.81 -1.19 5.52
N GLN A 125 6.20 -0.39 4.65
CA GLN A 125 4.85 0.20 4.80
C GLN A 125 4.65 0.98 6.12
N ASP A 126 5.73 1.31 6.83
CA ASP A 126 5.71 2.09 8.08
C ASP A 126 5.83 3.59 7.76
N PRO A 127 4.79 4.41 8.00
CA PRO A 127 4.80 5.83 7.65
C PRO A 127 5.94 6.60 8.30
N LYS A 128 6.32 6.26 9.54
CA LYS A 128 7.41 6.95 10.26
C LYS A 128 8.78 6.64 9.65
N LYS A 129 9.01 5.37 9.31
CA LYS A 129 10.25 4.95 8.63
C LYS A 129 10.37 5.57 7.25
N ILE A 130 9.26 5.56 6.49
CA ILE A 130 9.21 6.17 5.15
C ILE A 130 9.48 7.67 5.23
N GLN A 131 8.83 8.39 6.14
CA GLN A 131 9.04 9.83 6.31
C GLN A 131 10.50 10.16 6.67
N ARG A 132 11.09 9.40 7.58
CA ARG A 132 12.49 9.56 7.97
C ARG A 132 13.42 9.33 6.79
N ALA A 133 13.29 8.19 6.10
CA ALA A 133 14.11 7.86 4.93
C ALA A 133 13.94 8.90 3.81
N ARG A 134 12.71 9.38 3.56
CA ARG A 134 12.44 10.42 2.58
C ARG A 134 13.21 11.71 2.88
N THR A 135 13.23 12.13 4.14
CA THR A 135 14.00 13.34 4.56
C THR A 135 15.50 13.10 4.39
N GLU A 136 16.03 12.01 4.91
CA GLU A 136 17.45 11.67 4.84
C GLU A 136 17.96 11.58 3.39
N VAL A 137 17.22 10.87 2.53
CA VAL A 137 17.59 10.69 1.12
C VAL A 137 17.45 12.01 0.34
N ARG A 138 16.42 12.80 0.60
CA ARG A 138 16.26 14.13 -0.02
C ARG A 138 17.42 15.06 0.34
N ASP A 139 17.79 15.12 1.61
CA ASP A 139 18.91 15.95 2.07
C ASP A 139 20.25 15.47 1.49
N ALA A 140 20.42 14.16 1.35
CA ALA A 140 21.61 13.56 0.75
C ALA A 140 21.72 13.94 -0.74
N ILE A 141 20.64 13.78 -1.53
CA ILE A 141 20.64 14.10 -2.97
C ILE A 141 20.78 15.60 -3.21
N THR A 142 20.16 16.45 -2.36
CA THR A 142 20.30 17.92 -2.46
C THR A 142 21.75 18.35 -2.25
N ARG A 143 22.42 17.80 -1.24
CA ARG A 143 23.85 18.09 -1.01
C ARG A 143 24.73 17.59 -2.15
N PHE A 144 24.40 16.43 -2.70
CA PHE A 144 25.13 15.82 -3.81
C PHE A 144 25.00 16.64 -5.10
N THR A 145 23.82 17.09 -5.45
CA THR A 145 23.57 17.86 -6.68
C THR A 145 23.85 19.35 -6.54
N GLY A 146 24.04 19.85 -5.31
CA GLY A 146 24.21 21.29 -5.04
C GLY A 146 22.96 22.12 -5.38
N GLN A 147 21.82 21.49 -5.59
CA GLN A 147 20.55 22.15 -5.90
C GLN A 147 19.60 22.07 -4.72
N MET A 148 18.97 23.21 -4.38
CA MET A 148 17.85 23.21 -3.44
C MET A 148 16.64 22.58 -4.15
N VAL A 149 16.23 21.41 -3.70
CA VAL A 149 14.97 20.79 -4.12
C VAL A 149 13.87 21.34 -3.22
N LEU A 150 13.05 22.21 -3.79
CA LEU A 150 11.84 22.76 -3.16
C LEU A 150 10.75 21.69 -3.06
#